data_a0282e3887bb245c149f8519febd440a
#
_entry.id   a0282e3887bb245c149f8519febd440a
#
_cell.length_a   1.000
_cell.length_b   1.000
_cell.length_c   1.000
_cell.angle_alpha   90.00
_cell.angle_beta   90.00
_cell.angle_gamma   90.00
#
_symmetry.space_group_name_H-M   'P 1'
#
loop_
_entity.id
_entity.type
_entity.pdbx_description
1 polymer ?
#
loop_
_entity_poly.entity_id
_entity_poly.type
_entity_poly.pdbx_seq_one_letter_code
_entity_poly.pdbx_strand_id
1 'polypeptide(L)'
;MLTYHNFRPEEGKSKAGDALSRMLAEESPGKSYADAMRARVSGALASECADTYFVALDGDDCVSRLWYGWGTHESAIGNFGNFLTLEEYRGQGIGTRLLEMWYADLQSRSDLPLALFCTSAPKAALMYEKYGMRPIAQDAAYGPSYMPLGESPARFADFCEAYYQHSSYLISRPASFAYRHEIDCLLKFALSVRGESLGIGEIPSAEHAILYAPDRAQLLFTERGKCVGWSVDGQAQVHPAYRNLNIER
;
A
#
# COMPACT_ATOMS: atom_id res chain seq x y z
N MET A 1 -14.52 -8.82 26.40
CA MET A 1 -15.59 -8.27 25.53
C MET A 1 -14.92 -7.60 24.34
N LEU A 2 -15.29 -8.01 23.13
CA LEU A 2 -14.73 -7.44 21.91
C LEU A 2 -15.19 -5.98 21.73
N THR A 3 -14.23 -5.11 21.43
CA THR A 3 -14.46 -3.72 21.05
C THR A 3 -13.81 -3.45 19.70
N TYR A 4 -14.36 -2.53 18.92
CA TYR A 4 -13.91 -2.21 17.58
C TYR A 4 -13.52 -0.75 17.51
N HIS A 5 -12.35 -0.47 16.94
CA HIS A 5 -11.78 0.86 16.86
C HIS A 5 -11.21 1.12 15.47
N ASN A 6 -11.26 2.37 15.04
CA ASN A 6 -10.40 2.89 14.00
C ASN A 6 -9.54 4.01 14.58
N PHE A 7 -8.38 4.22 14.00
CA PHE A 7 -7.52 5.33 14.36
C PHE A 7 -6.61 5.71 13.17
N ARG A 8 -6.18 6.96 13.19
CA ARG A 8 -5.22 7.52 12.27
C ARG A 8 -3.98 7.96 13.05
N PRO A 9 -2.79 7.51 12.66
CA PRO A 9 -1.55 7.83 13.39
C PRO A 9 -1.24 9.32 13.53
N GLU A 10 -1.67 10.14 12.57
CA GLU A 10 -1.54 11.60 12.62
C GLU A 10 -2.36 12.25 13.73
N GLU A 11 -3.39 11.61 14.23
CA GLU A 11 -4.22 12.08 15.34
C GLU A 11 -3.56 11.86 16.72
N GLY A 12 -2.42 11.17 16.75
CA GLY A 12 -1.63 10.91 17.94
C GLY A 12 -1.81 9.50 18.52
N LYS A 13 -1.24 9.30 19.70
CA LYS A 13 -1.26 7.99 20.37
C LYS A 13 -2.66 7.58 20.80
N SER A 14 -2.98 6.30 20.59
CA SER A 14 -4.24 5.69 21.00
C SER A 14 -4.01 4.31 21.61
N LYS A 15 -4.89 3.86 22.50
CA LYS A 15 -4.88 2.51 23.05
C LYS A 15 -4.91 1.44 21.94
N ALA A 16 -5.68 1.68 20.89
CA ALA A 16 -5.77 0.81 19.73
C ALA A 16 -4.44 0.72 18.95
N GLY A 17 -3.75 1.84 18.77
CA GLY A 17 -2.43 1.89 18.15
C GLY A 17 -1.36 1.17 18.97
N ASP A 18 -1.38 1.32 20.31
CA ASP A 18 -0.46 0.62 21.20
C ASP A 18 -0.68 -0.91 21.16
N ALA A 19 -1.94 -1.35 21.17
CA ALA A 19 -2.29 -2.77 21.05
C ALA A 19 -1.85 -3.37 19.70
N LEU A 20 -2.09 -2.65 18.60
CA LEU A 20 -1.63 -3.06 17.28
C LEU A 20 -0.11 -3.13 17.19
N SER A 21 0.60 -2.15 17.78
CA SER A 21 2.08 -2.14 17.80
C SER A 21 2.65 -3.37 18.51
N ARG A 22 2.05 -3.79 19.63
CA ARG A 22 2.44 -5.03 20.34
C ARG A 22 2.23 -6.27 19.46
N MET A 23 1.04 -6.41 18.88
CA MET A 23 0.73 -7.52 17.97
C MET A 23 1.74 -7.62 16.81
N LEU A 24 2.09 -6.50 16.19
CA LEU A 24 3.07 -6.45 15.09
C LEU A 24 4.49 -6.83 15.55
N ALA A 25 4.88 -6.46 16.76
CA ALA A 25 6.18 -6.81 17.31
C ALA A 25 6.32 -8.32 17.57
N GLU A 26 5.25 -8.98 18.01
CA GLU A 26 5.21 -10.41 18.29
C GLU A 26 5.17 -11.24 17.00
N GLU A 27 4.41 -10.80 15.99
CA GLU A 27 4.17 -11.56 14.77
C GLU A 27 5.39 -11.67 13.86
N SER A 28 6.21 -10.65 13.78
CA SER A 28 7.28 -10.58 12.79
C SER A 28 8.53 -9.85 13.31
N PRO A 29 9.17 -10.35 14.35
CA PRO A 29 10.36 -9.71 14.89
C PRO A 29 11.49 -9.66 13.83
N GLY A 30 12.06 -8.47 13.62
CA GLY A 30 13.23 -8.27 12.75
C GLY A 30 12.95 -8.35 11.24
N LYS A 31 11.71 -8.37 10.79
CA LYS A 31 11.38 -8.26 9.36
C LYS A 31 11.17 -6.79 8.97
N SER A 32 11.79 -6.36 7.87
CA SER A 32 11.71 -4.98 7.36
C SER A 32 10.26 -4.49 7.17
N TYR A 33 9.36 -5.36 6.73
CA TYR A 33 7.93 -5.08 6.62
C TYR A 33 7.31 -4.70 7.98
N ALA A 34 7.60 -5.43 9.05
CA ALA A 34 7.06 -5.16 10.38
C ALA A 34 7.60 -3.83 10.94
N ASP A 35 8.86 -3.50 10.63
CA ASP A 35 9.48 -2.24 11.03
C ASP A 35 8.82 -1.05 10.34
N ALA A 36 8.59 -1.13 9.03
CA ALA A 36 7.88 -0.11 8.27
C ALA A 36 6.45 0.08 8.80
N MET A 37 5.76 -1.03 9.12
CA MET A 37 4.41 -0.98 9.66
C MET A 37 4.38 -0.33 11.06
N ARG A 38 5.34 -0.67 11.94
CA ARG A 38 5.43 -0.01 13.26
C ARG A 38 5.75 1.48 13.17
N ALA A 39 6.62 1.89 12.25
CA ALA A 39 6.92 3.29 12.00
C ALA A 39 5.66 4.07 11.55
N ARG A 40 4.80 3.44 10.75
CA ARG A 40 3.53 4.02 10.33
C ARG A 40 2.53 4.10 11.48
N VAL A 41 2.30 3.01 12.20
CA VAL A 41 1.38 2.95 13.36
C VAL A 41 1.77 3.94 14.45
N SER A 42 3.08 4.20 14.64
CA SER A 42 3.58 5.18 15.62
C SER A 42 3.40 6.65 15.18
N GLY A 43 3.00 6.90 13.92
CA GLY A 43 2.90 8.23 13.34
C GLY A 43 4.24 8.82 12.85
N ALA A 44 5.34 8.06 12.89
CA ALA A 44 6.65 8.55 12.42
C ALA A 44 6.66 8.91 10.93
N LEU A 45 5.72 8.37 10.14
CA LEU A 45 5.56 8.62 8.71
C LEU A 45 4.27 9.39 8.36
N ALA A 46 3.63 10.03 9.34
CA ALA A 46 2.36 10.75 9.14
C ALA A 46 2.45 11.94 8.18
N SER A 47 3.64 12.50 7.97
CA SER A 47 3.87 13.54 6.94
C SER A 47 3.92 12.99 5.52
N GLU A 48 4.17 11.69 5.36
CA GLU A 48 4.34 11.04 4.05
C GLU A 48 3.18 10.11 3.69
N CYS A 49 2.47 9.58 4.69
CA CYS A 49 1.39 8.61 4.50
C CYS A 49 0.14 8.98 5.29
N ALA A 50 -0.99 8.94 4.61
CA ALA A 50 -2.31 9.00 5.23
C ALA A 50 -2.79 7.56 5.48
N ASP A 51 -2.66 7.10 6.72
CA ASP A 51 -2.99 5.74 7.13
C ASP A 51 -4.23 5.70 8.02
N THR A 52 -5.07 4.71 7.82
CA THR A 52 -6.18 4.40 8.73
C THR A 52 -6.15 2.92 9.08
N TYR A 53 -6.20 2.64 10.35
CA TYR A 53 -6.20 1.28 10.91
C TYR A 53 -7.55 0.98 11.55
N PHE A 54 -8.01 -0.25 11.37
CA PHE A 54 -9.20 -0.81 12.00
C PHE A 54 -8.77 -2.02 12.80
N VAL A 55 -9.14 -2.08 14.06
CA VAL A 55 -8.75 -3.17 14.95
C VAL A 55 -9.93 -3.64 15.77
N ALA A 56 -9.93 -4.93 16.09
CA ALA A 56 -10.76 -5.51 17.14
C ALA A 56 -9.88 -5.83 18.34
N LEU A 57 -10.29 -5.42 19.53
CA LEU A 57 -9.60 -5.68 20.78
C LEU A 57 -10.42 -6.62 21.65
N ASP A 58 -9.77 -7.58 22.31
CA ASP A 58 -10.30 -8.29 23.46
C ASP A 58 -9.52 -7.86 24.71
N GLY A 59 -10.14 -7.05 25.54
CA GLY A 59 -9.45 -6.34 26.62
C GLY A 59 -8.42 -5.34 26.07
N ASP A 60 -7.14 -5.64 26.28
CA ASP A 60 -6.02 -4.81 25.82
C ASP A 60 -5.30 -5.39 24.58
N ASP A 61 -5.70 -6.59 24.14
CA ASP A 61 -5.02 -7.31 23.07
C ASP A 61 -5.70 -7.11 21.73
N CYS A 62 -4.90 -6.82 20.69
CA CYS A 62 -5.39 -6.74 19.32
C CYS A 62 -5.56 -8.17 18.76
N VAL A 63 -6.80 -8.52 18.41
CA VAL A 63 -7.14 -9.87 17.92
C VAL A 63 -7.50 -9.90 16.44
N SER A 64 -7.75 -8.73 15.85
CA SER A 64 -7.94 -8.60 14.40
C SER A 64 -7.57 -7.19 13.95
N ARG A 65 -7.05 -7.09 12.75
CA ARG A 65 -6.64 -5.82 12.14
C ARG A 65 -6.95 -5.77 10.66
N LEU A 66 -7.09 -4.56 10.18
CA LEU A 66 -7.22 -4.17 8.79
C LEU A 66 -6.60 -2.80 8.63
N TRP A 67 -6.06 -2.50 7.46
CA TRP A 67 -5.46 -1.21 7.16
C TRP A 67 -5.71 -0.82 5.72
N TYR A 68 -5.82 0.47 5.49
CA TYR A 68 -5.63 1.09 4.19
C TYR A 68 -4.90 2.42 4.34
N GLY A 69 -4.27 2.89 3.26
CA GLY A 69 -3.55 4.16 3.27
C GLY A 69 -2.94 4.49 1.93
N TRP A 70 -2.47 5.72 1.80
CA TRP A 70 -1.86 6.25 0.59
C TRP A 70 -0.80 7.30 0.91
N GLY A 71 -0.01 7.69 -0.09
CA GLY A 71 0.93 8.79 0.03
C GLY A 71 0.24 10.16 0.07
N THR A 72 0.88 11.15 0.67
CA THR A 72 0.32 12.51 0.86
C THR A 72 0.55 13.42 -0.35
N HIS A 73 0.56 12.90 -1.57
CA HIS A 73 0.75 13.67 -2.80
C HIS A 73 -0.49 13.60 -3.71
N GLU A 74 -0.66 14.59 -4.58
CA GLU A 74 -1.87 14.82 -5.37
C GLU A 74 -2.31 13.64 -6.25
N SER A 75 -1.37 12.89 -6.80
CA SER A 75 -1.69 11.74 -7.65
C SER A 75 -1.47 10.41 -6.94
N ALA A 76 -1.64 10.38 -5.64
CA ALA A 76 -1.41 9.18 -4.84
C ALA A 76 -2.29 8.01 -5.29
N ILE A 77 -1.72 6.84 -5.22
CA ILE A 77 -2.46 5.59 -5.14
C ILE A 77 -2.32 5.03 -3.73
N GLY A 78 -3.19 4.14 -3.35
CA GLY A 78 -3.18 3.56 -2.02
C GLY A 78 -3.15 2.04 -2.01
N ASN A 79 -2.90 1.52 -0.84
CA ASN A 79 -3.00 0.11 -0.51
C ASN A 79 -4.11 -0.13 0.48
N PHE A 80 -4.68 -1.31 0.34
CA PHE A 80 -5.58 -1.93 1.29
C PHE A 80 -5.00 -3.30 1.67
N GLY A 81 -5.04 -3.66 2.92
CA GLY A 81 -4.52 -4.97 3.32
C GLY A 81 -4.18 -5.08 4.80
N ASN A 82 -3.11 -5.83 5.07
CA ASN A 82 -2.69 -6.19 6.43
C ASN A 82 -3.86 -6.78 7.26
N PHE A 83 -4.77 -7.48 6.55
CA PHE A 83 -5.98 -8.03 7.11
C PHE A 83 -5.70 -9.37 7.76
N LEU A 84 -5.84 -9.42 9.06
CA LEU A 84 -5.62 -10.61 9.87
C LEU A 84 -6.68 -10.69 10.97
N THR A 85 -7.16 -11.89 11.23
CA THR A 85 -7.85 -12.27 12.46
C THR A 85 -7.13 -13.48 13.05
N LEU A 86 -6.77 -13.41 14.32
CA LEU A 86 -6.14 -14.52 15.04
C LEU A 86 -7.01 -15.77 14.95
N GLU A 87 -6.38 -16.93 14.91
CA GLU A 87 -7.05 -18.20 14.58
C GLU A 87 -8.24 -18.51 15.51
N GLU A 88 -8.04 -18.33 16.79
CA GLU A 88 -9.03 -18.55 17.86
C GLU A 88 -10.24 -17.60 17.80
N TYR A 89 -10.11 -16.50 17.06
CA TYR A 89 -11.17 -15.49 16.86
C TYR A 89 -11.84 -15.60 15.48
N ARG A 90 -11.43 -16.55 14.63
CA ARG A 90 -12.03 -16.74 13.30
C ARG A 90 -13.44 -17.32 13.38
N GLY A 91 -14.22 -17.11 12.34
CA GLY A 91 -15.60 -17.60 12.26
C GLY A 91 -16.63 -16.82 13.07
N GLN A 92 -16.23 -15.77 13.80
CA GLN A 92 -17.09 -14.97 14.68
C GLN A 92 -17.57 -13.64 14.02
N GLY A 93 -17.34 -13.47 12.71
CA GLY A 93 -17.76 -12.26 11.99
C GLY A 93 -16.87 -11.02 12.19
N ILE A 94 -15.79 -11.13 12.98
CA ILE A 94 -14.91 -10.00 13.34
C ILE A 94 -14.31 -9.35 12.09
N GLY A 95 -13.75 -10.14 11.19
CA GLY A 95 -13.18 -9.62 9.94
C GLY A 95 -14.21 -8.92 9.06
N THR A 96 -15.42 -9.46 8.97
CA THR A 96 -16.53 -8.81 8.24
C THR A 96 -16.85 -7.44 8.83
N ARG A 97 -16.88 -7.35 10.17
CA ARG A 97 -17.14 -6.07 10.85
C ARG A 97 -16.05 -5.03 10.55
N LEU A 98 -14.77 -5.43 10.53
CA LEU A 98 -13.68 -4.52 10.15
C LEU A 98 -13.79 -4.06 8.68
N LEU A 99 -14.20 -4.94 7.76
CA LEU A 99 -14.44 -4.58 6.37
C LEU A 99 -15.60 -3.59 6.21
N GLU A 100 -16.68 -3.77 6.96
CA GLU A 100 -17.81 -2.81 6.99
C GLU A 100 -17.37 -1.43 7.50
N MET A 101 -16.57 -1.40 8.58
CA MET A 101 -16.02 -0.15 9.12
C MET A 101 -15.09 0.55 8.12
N TRP A 102 -14.19 -0.20 7.49
CA TRP A 102 -13.33 0.31 6.44
C TRP A 102 -14.13 0.90 5.28
N TYR A 103 -15.12 0.18 4.79
CA TYR A 103 -15.91 0.65 3.65
C TYR A 103 -16.74 1.89 3.99
N ALA A 104 -17.30 1.96 5.20
CA ALA A 104 -18.01 3.14 5.68
C ALA A 104 -17.07 4.35 5.81
N ASP A 105 -15.85 4.16 6.33
CA ASP A 105 -14.84 5.22 6.41
C ASP A 105 -14.44 5.70 5.02
N LEU A 106 -14.16 4.77 4.09
CA LEU A 106 -13.81 5.09 2.71
C LEU A 106 -14.90 5.93 2.01
N GLN A 107 -16.18 5.58 2.21
CA GLN A 107 -17.32 6.31 1.63
C GLN A 107 -17.53 7.71 2.24
N SER A 108 -17.02 7.96 3.44
CA SER A 108 -17.16 9.25 4.14
C SER A 108 -16.05 10.25 3.79
N ARG A 109 -14.98 9.82 3.11
CA ARG A 109 -13.81 10.65 2.85
C ARG A 109 -13.92 11.45 1.56
N SER A 110 -13.36 12.67 1.60
CA SER A 110 -13.23 13.56 0.43
C SER A 110 -11.80 13.62 -0.13
N ASP A 111 -10.82 13.08 0.58
CA ASP A 111 -9.38 13.12 0.28
C ASP A 111 -8.88 11.78 -0.28
N LEU A 112 -9.69 11.12 -1.09
CA LEU A 112 -9.38 9.78 -1.59
C LEU A 112 -8.21 9.79 -2.59
N PRO A 113 -7.39 8.70 -2.61
CA PRO A 113 -6.40 8.48 -3.66
C PRO A 113 -7.10 8.13 -4.98
N LEU A 114 -6.32 8.02 -6.07
CA LEU A 114 -6.86 7.64 -7.39
C LEU A 114 -7.42 6.20 -7.39
N ALA A 115 -6.78 5.31 -6.66
CA ALA A 115 -7.17 3.90 -6.58
C ALA A 115 -6.60 3.24 -5.32
N LEU A 116 -7.20 2.12 -4.91
CA LEU A 116 -6.64 1.21 -3.92
C LEU A 116 -6.22 -0.11 -4.57
N PHE A 117 -5.11 -0.65 -4.09
CA PHE A 117 -4.56 -1.91 -4.51
C PHE A 117 -4.40 -2.85 -3.32
N CYS A 118 -4.51 -4.15 -3.56
CA CYS A 118 -4.14 -5.16 -2.59
C CYS A 118 -3.60 -6.41 -3.27
N THR A 119 -2.89 -7.22 -2.49
CA THR A 119 -2.55 -8.60 -2.85
C THR A 119 -3.17 -9.51 -1.79
N SER A 120 -3.92 -10.52 -2.20
CA SER A 120 -4.64 -11.38 -1.28
C SER A 120 -4.73 -12.82 -1.77
N ALA A 121 -4.92 -13.74 -0.81
CA ALA A 121 -5.33 -15.11 -1.13
C ALA A 121 -6.75 -15.11 -1.74
N PRO A 122 -7.10 -16.10 -2.59
CA PRO A 122 -8.39 -16.12 -3.31
C PRO A 122 -9.62 -16.00 -2.41
N LYS A 123 -9.59 -16.63 -1.23
CA LYS A 123 -10.69 -16.55 -0.26
C LYS A 123 -10.91 -15.13 0.27
N ALA A 124 -9.84 -14.38 0.49
CA ALA A 124 -9.92 -12.98 0.93
C ALA A 124 -10.36 -12.08 -0.24
N ALA A 125 -9.86 -12.32 -1.46
CA ALA A 125 -10.27 -11.59 -2.65
C ALA A 125 -11.80 -11.61 -2.84
N LEU A 126 -12.45 -12.77 -2.69
CA LEU A 126 -13.92 -12.91 -2.75
C LEU A 126 -14.65 -12.05 -1.71
N MET A 127 -14.04 -11.81 -0.54
CA MET A 127 -14.62 -10.90 0.46
C MET A 127 -14.50 -9.44 0.00
N TYR A 128 -13.36 -9.09 -0.60
CA TYR A 128 -13.06 -7.71 -1.03
C TYR A 128 -13.86 -7.29 -2.28
N GLU A 129 -14.16 -8.25 -3.17
CA GLU A 129 -15.01 -8.01 -4.37
C GLU A 129 -16.38 -7.43 -4.01
N LYS A 130 -16.94 -7.81 -2.86
CA LYS A 130 -18.22 -7.29 -2.35
C LYS A 130 -18.20 -5.77 -2.10
N TYR A 131 -16.98 -5.22 -1.91
CA TYR A 131 -16.76 -3.80 -1.65
C TYR A 131 -16.16 -3.06 -2.86
N GLY A 132 -16.07 -3.71 -4.04
CA GLY A 132 -15.65 -3.07 -5.27
C GLY A 132 -14.20 -3.33 -5.70
N MET A 133 -13.43 -4.12 -4.94
CA MET A 133 -12.13 -4.63 -5.40
C MET A 133 -12.34 -5.57 -6.60
N ARG A 134 -11.51 -5.44 -7.62
CA ARG A 134 -11.57 -6.26 -8.85
C ARG A 134 -10.25 -6.98 -9.06
N PRO A 135 -10.25 -8.30 -9.31
CA PRO A 135 -9.03 -9.02 -9.64
C PRO A 135 -8.37 -8.45 -10.90
N ILE A 136 -7.03 -8.29 -10.86
CA ILE A 136 -6.20 -7.92 -12.02
C ILE A 136 -5.76 -9.16 -12.77
N ALA A 137 -5.40 -10.22 -12.03
CA ALA A 137 -5.02 -11.52 -12.57
C ALA A 137 -5.70 -12.64 -11.77
N GLN A 138 -6.12 -13.72 -12.48
CA GLN A 138 -6.96 -14.76 -11.88
C GLN A 138 -6.23 -16.04 -11.43
N ASP A 139 -4.93 -16.21 -11.74
CA ASP A 139 -4.28 -17.53 -11.64
C ASP A 139 -3.20 -17.66 -10.58
N ALA A 140 -3.09 -16.74 -9.63
CA ALA A 140 -2.05 -16.80 -8.61
C ALA A 140 -2.61 -17.26 -7.25
N ALA A 141 -1.81 -18.00 -6.47
CA ALA A 141 -2.11 -18.33 -5.07
C ALA A 141 -2.33 -17.06 -4.22
N TYR A 142 -1.74 -15.94 -4.66
CA TYR A 142 -1.99 -14.58 -4.20
C TYR A 142 -2.20 -13.71 -5.43
N GLY A 143 -3.41 -13.24 -5.63
CA GLY A 143 -3.77 -12.38 -6.75
C GLY A 143 -3.79 -10.91 -6.38
N PRO A 144 -3.29 -10.02 -7.29
CA PRO A 144 -3.49 -8.59 -7.17
C PRO A 144 -4.93 -8.21 -7.48
N SER A 145 -5.43 -7.24 -6.74
CA SER A 145 -6.75 -6.63 -6.97
C SER A 145 -6.65 -5.11 -6.99
N TYR A 146 -7.54 -4.49 -7.72
CA TYR A 146 -7.63 -3.07 -7.99
C TYR A 146 -9.03 -2.55 -7.68
N MET A 147 -9.11 -1.40 -7.02
CA MET A 147 -10.35 -0.67 -6.75
C MET A 147 -10.21 0.75 -7.30
N PRO A 148 -10.93 1.11 -8.38
CA PRO A 148 -10.97 2.49 -8.85
C PRO A 148 -11.70 3.37 -7.84
N LEU A 149 -11.22 4.60 -7.64
CA LEU A 149 -11.86 5.60 -6.80
C LEU A 149 -12.11 6.86 -7.63
N GLY A 150 -13.15 7.61 -7.27
CA GLY A 150 -13.55 8.81 -8.00
C GLY A 150 -13.83 8.51 -9.48
N GLU A 151 -13.19 9.28 -10.36
CA GLU A 151 -13.34 9.16 -11.82
C GLU A 151 -12.33 8.19 -12.46
N SER A 152 -11.60 7.42 -11.67
CA SER A 152 -10.59 6.49 -12.18
C SER A 152 -11.20 5.38 -13.05
N PRO A 153 -10.52 4.98 -14.14
CA PRO A 153 -11.00 3.95 -15.05
C PRO A 153 -11.35 2.65 -14.33
N ALA A 154 -12.45 2.02 -14.73
CA ALA A 154 -12.93 0.79 -14.11
C ALA A 154 -12.01 -0.43 -14.35
N ARG A 155 -11.29 -0.45 -15.49
CA ARG A 155 -10.34 -1.51 -15.84
C ARG A 155 -8.94 -1.08 -15.48
N PHE A 156 -8.17 -1.97 -14.87
CA PHE A 156 -6.78 -1.68 -14.46
C PHE A 156 -5.87 -1.31 -15.65
N ALA A 157 -6.04 -1.95 -16.81
CA ALA A 157 -5.25 -1.62 -18.00
C ALA A 157 -5.49 -0.17 -18.45
N ASP A 158 -6.76 0.26 -18.48
CA ASP A 158 -7.13 1.62 -18.87
C ASP A 158 -6.61 2.66 -17.83
N PHE A 159 -6.61 2.27 -16.54
CA PHE A 159 -5.98 3.07 -15.49
C PHE A 159 -4.47 3.24 -15.71
N CYS A 160 -3.77 2.15 -16.06
CA CYS A 160 -2.34 2.22 -16.35
C CYS A 160 -2.05 3.12 -17.56
N GLU A 161 -2.84 3.05 -18.63
CA GLU A 161 -2.68 3.93 -19.80
C GLU A 161 -2.87 5.40 -19.43
N ALA A 162 -3.88 5.70 -18.62
CA ALA A 162 -4.13 7.06 -18.14
C ALA A 162 -3.06 7.55 -17.17
N TYR A 163 -2.53 6.68 -16.32
CA TYR A 163 -1.53 7.03 -15.31
C TYR A 163 -0.12 7.17 -15.90
N TYR A 164 0.34 6.15 -16.66
CA TYR A 164 1.67 6.09 -17.27
C TYR A 164 1.68 6.75 -18.65
N GLN A 165 1.56 8.06 -18.67
CA GLN A 165 1.59 8.84 -19.91
C GLN A 165 3.00 8.90 -20.49
N HIS A 166 3.09 9.32 -21.76
CA HIS A 166 4.36 9.54 -22.44
C HIS A 166 5.25 10.52 -21.68
N SER A 167 6.54 10.24 -21.66
CA SER A 167 7.58 11.14 -21.14
C SER A 167 8.76 11.15 -22.11
N SER A 168 9.45 12.26 -22.21
CA SER A 168 10.64 12.42 -23.06
C SER A 168 11.93 12.17 -22.29
N TYR A 169 11.89 12.34 -20.96
CA TYR A 169 13.00 12.10 -20.04
C TYR A 169 12.47 11.70 -18.66
N LEU A 170 13.36 11.29 -17.78
CA LEU A 170 13.06 11.04 -16.38
C LEU A 170 13.75 12.06 -15.49
N ILE A 171 13.13 12.38 -14.35
CA ILE A 171 13.67 13.25 -13.32
C ILE A 171 14.01 12.39 -12.10
N SER A 172 15.25 12.50 -11.62
CA SER A 172 15.67 11.88 -10.38
C SER A 172 15.41 12.82 -9.21
N ARG A 173 14.78 12.31 -8.15
CA ARG A 173 14.48 13.06 -6.91
C ARG A 173 14.89 12.23 -5.68
N PRO A 174 15.20 12.89 -4.54
CA PRO A 174 15.39 12.19 -3.28
C PRO A 174 14.21 11.28 -2.98
N ALA A 175 14.49 10.13 -2.38
CA ALA A 175 13.45 9.18 -2.03
C ALA A 175 12.53 9.74 -0.95
N SER A 176 11.23 9.44 -1.07
CA SER A 176 10.21 9.75 -0.08
C SER A 176 9.30 8.52 0.07
N PHE A 177 8.96 8.19 1.29
CA PHE A 177 8.08 7.07 1.60
C PHE A 177 6.64 7.30 1.11
N ALA A 178 6.27 8.54 0.80
CA ALA A 178 4.98 8.89 0.21
C ALA A 178 4.69 8.16 -1.12
N TYR A 179 5.74 7.74 -1.84
CA TYR A 179 5.61 7.02 -3.13
C TYR A 179 5.79 5.51 -3.02
N ARG A 180 5.81 4.95 -1.80
CA ARG A 180 6.00 3.50 -1.64
C ARG A 180 4.92 2.67 -2.34
N HIS A 181 3.70 3.19 -2.40
CA HIS A 181 2.56 2.49 -2.99
C HIS A 181 2.67 2.37 -4.51
N GLU A 182 3.27 3.36 -5.18
CA GLU A 182 3.58 3.31 -6.59
C GLU A 182 4.61 2.22 -6.90
N ILE A 183 5.60 2.08 -6.04
CA ILE A 183 6.65 1.05 -6.18
C ILE A 183 6.07 -0.33 -5.87
N ASP A 184 5.46 -0.49 -4.72
CA ASP A 184 4.99 -1.79 -4.22
C ASP A 184 3.81 -2.35 -5.03
N CYS A 185 2.89 -1.51 -5.45
CA CYS A 185 1.66 -1.93 -6.09
C CYS A 185 1.56 -1.54 -7.55
N LEU A 186 1.45 -0.26 -7.83
CA LEU A 186 1.12 0.17 -9.18
C LEU A 186 2.17 -0.27 -10.19
N LEU A 187 3.45 -0.02 -9.90
CA LEU A 187 4.53 -0.39 -10.82
C LEU A 187 4.61 -1.90 -11.02
N LYS A 188 4.57 -2.67 -9.93
CA LYS A 188 4.57 -4.14 -9.96
C LYS A 188 3.39 -4.71 -10.76
N PHE A 189 2.17 -4.20 -10.54
CA PHE A 189 0.99 -4.72 -11.22
C PHE A 189 0.90 -4.25 -12.67
N ALA A 190 1.35 -3.03 -12.98
CA ALA A 190 1.47 -2.56 -14.35
C ALA A 190 2.41 -3.43 -15.19
N LEU A 191 3.50 -3.91 -14.59
CA LEU A 191 4.41 -4.87 -15.23
C LEU A 191 3.74 -6.23 -15.44
N SER A 192 2.96 -6.70 -14.48
CA SER A 192 2.22 -7.98 -14.60
C SER A 192 1.25 -7.99 -15.78
N VAL A 193 0.57 -6.89 -16.05
CA VAL A 193 -0.33 -6.74 -17.21
C VAL A 193 0.42 -6.87 -18.54
N ARG A 194 1.71 -6.50 -18.57
CA ARG A 194 2.58 -6.64 -19.76
C ARG A 194 3.28 -7.99 -19.84
N GLY A 195 3.03 -8.91 -18.90
CA GLY A 195 3.74 -10.20 -18.84
C GLY A 195 5.18 -10.08 -18.36
N GLU A 196 5.58 -8.94 -17.81
CA GLU A 196 6.90 -8.71 -17.22
C GLU A 196 6.83 -8.83 -15.70
N SER A 197 7.92 -9.21 -15.07
CA SER A 197 8.04 -9.32 -13.62
C SER A 197 9.18 -8.44 -13.12
N LEU A 198 8.91 -7.57 -12.16
CA LEU A 198 9.95 -7.10 -11.26
C LEU A 198 10.27 -8.22 -10.29
N GLY A 199 11.54 -8.51 -10.07
CA GLY A 199 11.95 -9.48 -9.06
C GLY A 199 11.36 -9.10 -7.69
N ILE A 200 10.66 -10.05 -7.05
CA ILE A 200 9.99 -9.81 -5.75
C ILE A 200 10.98 -9.33 -4.68
N GLY A 201 12.26 -9.69 -4.77
CA GLY A 201 13.32 -9.27 -3.83
C GLY A 201 13.77 -7.81 -3.97
N GLU A 202 13.47 -7.15 -5.07
CA GLU A 202 13.94 -5.78 -5.34
C GLU A 202 13.07 -4.73 -4.65
N ILE A 203 11.76 -4.97 -4.54
CA ILE A 203 10.81 -4.04 -3.91
C ILE A 203 11.04 -3.87 -2.41
N PRO A 204 11.17 -4.94 -1.61
CA PRO A 204 11.52 -4.82 -0.18
C PRO A 204 12.85 -4.10 0.04
N SER A 205 13.83 -4.29 -0.85
CA SER A 205 15.12 -3.59 -0.78
C SER A 205 14.97 -2.10 -1.04
N ALA A 206 14.13 -1.70 -2.00
CA ALA A 206 13.82 -0.30 -2.25
C ALA A 206 13.09 0.35 -1.07
N GLU A 207 12.05 -0.28 -0.54
CA GLU A 207 11.33 0.21 0.65
C GLU A 207 12.25 0.35 1.87
N HIS A 208 13.12 -0.63 2.10
CA HIS A 208 14.08 -0.59 3.19
C HIS A 208 15.08 0.57 3.01
N ALA A 209 15.59 0.78 1.80
CA ALA A 209 16.51 1.89 1.52
C ALA A 209 15.82 3.25 1.69
N ILE A 210 14.60 3.40 1.22
CA ILE A 210 13.80 4.63 1.39
C ILE A 210 13.61 4.96 2.88
N LEU A 211 13.35 3.96 3.71
CA LEU A 211 13.04 4.14 5.12
C LEU A 211 14.28 4.35 6.00
N TYR A 212 15.36 3.60 5.73
CA TYR A 212 16.52 3.53 6.65
C TYR A 212 17.82 4.09 6.06
N ALA A 213 17.88 4.35 4.77
CA ALA A 213 19.04 4.91 4.09
C ALA A 213 18.60 5.83 2.92
N PRO A 214 17.76 6.87 3.20
CA PRO A 214 17.17 7.71 2.16
C PRO A 214 18.21 8.42 1.29
N ASP A 215 19.39 8.73 1.82
CA ASP A 215 20.49 9.35 1.06
C ASP A 215 21.04 8.45 -0.06
N ARG A 216 20.81 7.13 0.02
CA ARG A 216 21.23 6.13 -0.96
C ARG A 216 20.16 5.83 -1.99
N ALA A 217 18.93 6.25 -1.76
CA ALA A 217 17.77 5.96 -2.58
C ALA A 217 17.28 7.21 -3.31
N GLN A 218 16.90 7.02 -4.56
CA GLN A 218 16.26 8.04 -5.38
C GLN A 218 15.02 7.45 -6.06
N LEU A 219 14.04 8.28 -6.32
CA LEU A 219 12.87 7.91 -7.12
C LEU A 219 12.96 8.56 -8.50
N LEU A 220 12.47 7.83 -9.51
CA LEU A 220 12.50 8.25 -10.90
C LEU A 220 11.08 8.60 -11.34
N PHE A 221 10.93 9.82 -11.84
CA PHE A 221 9.64 10.38 -12.23
C PHE A 221 9.63 10.73 -13.71
N THR A 222 8.47 10.62 -14.31
CA THR A 222 8.21 11.27 -15.61
C THR A 222 8.20 12.79 -15.45
N GLU A 223 8.31 13.53 -16.54
CA GLU A 223 8.14 15.00 -16.58
C GLU A 223 6.80 15.47 -15.99
N ARG A 224 5.80 14.61 -15.95
CA ARG A 224 4.48 14.84 -15.34
C ARG A 224 4.38 14.40 -13.88
N GLY A 225 5.50 14.07 -13.25
CA GLY A 225 5.56 13.73 -11.82
C GLY A 225 5.04 12.33 -11.46
N LYS A 226 4.93 11.40 -12.41
CA LYS A 226 4.55 10.01 -12.10
C LYS A 226 5.78 9.20 -11.76
N CYS A 227 5.77 8.53 -10.61
CA CYS A 227 6.84 7.63 -10.20
C CYS A 227 6.84 6.38 -11.08
N VAL A 228 7.95 6.13 -11.77
CA VAL A 228 8.10 5.02 -12.72
C VAL A 228 9.31 4.16 -12.44
N GLY A 229 9.99 4.38 -11.34
CA GLY A 229 11.16 3.60 -10.95
C GLY A 229 11.85 4.16 -9.72
N TRP A 230 12.92 3.48 -9.34
CA TRP A 230 13.79 3.88 -8.24
C TRP A 230 15.24 3.54 -8.54
N SER A 231 16.15 4.09 -7.79
CA SER A 231 17.55 3.71 -7.78
C SER A 231 18.06 3.62 -6.35
N VAL A 232 18.90 2.63 -6.09
CA VAL A 232 19.63 2.46 -4.83
C VAL A 232 21.09 2.29 -5.18
N ASP A 233 21.97 3.09 -4.57
CA ASP A 233 23.40 3.11 -4.85
C ASP A 233 23.73 3.26 -6.35
N GLY A 234 22.93 4.00 -7.09
CA GLY A 234 23.10 4.23 -8.53
C GLY A 234 22.59 3.09 -9.43
N GLN A 235 22.08 2.00 -8.89
CA GLN A 235 21.44 0.94 -9.64
C GLN A 235 19.96 1.24 -9.80
N ALA A 236 19.53 1.54 -11.04
CA ALA A 236 18.16 1.92 -11.33
C ALA A 236 17.30 0.73 -11.77
N GLN A 237 16.06 0.71 -11.25
CA GLN A 237 14.96 -0.13 -11.72
C GLN A 237 13.89 0.78 -12.28
N VAL A 238 13.53 0.59 -13.54
CA VAL A 238 12.64 1.49 -14.28
C VAL A 238 11.57 0.67 -14.98
N HIS A 239 10.34 1.18 -14.95
CA HIS A 239 9.25 0.61 -15.74
C HIS A 239 9.67 0.48 -17.23
N PRO A 240 9.47 -0.68 -17.89
CA PRO A 240 10.01 -0.97 -19.21
C PRO A 240 9.72 0.07 -20.29
N ALA A 241 8.56 0.72 -20.24
CA ALA A 241 8.21 1.76 -21.20
C ALA A 241 9.12 2.99 -21.16
N TYR A 242 9.93 3.15 -20.11
CA TYR A 242 10.78 4.32 -19.86
C TYR A 242 12.26 3.99 -19.75
N ARG A 243 12.67 2.72 -19.91
CA ARG A 243 14.06 2.23 -19.71
C ARG A 243 15.10 2.94 -20.59
N ASN A 244 14.68 3.45 -21.73
CA ASN A 244 15.59 4.08 -22.71
C ASN A 244 15.63 5.61 -22.59
N LEU A 245 14.96 6.17 -21.59
CA LEU A 245 14.96 7.62 -21.38
C LEU A 245 16.17 8.07 -20.58
N ASN A 246 16.65 9.28 -20.91
CA ASN A 246 17.69 9.94 -20.12
C ASN A 246 17.13 10.31 -18.73
N ILE A 247 17.98 10.20 -17.72
CA ILE A 247 17.66 10.62 -16.35
C ILE A 247 18.32 11.98 -16.11
N GLU A 248 17.50 12.98 -15.87
CA GLU A 248 17.92 14.33 -15.47
C GLU A 248 17.97 14.42 -13.93
N ARG A 249 18.92 15.18 -13.41
CA ARG A 249 19.16 15.35 -11.96
C ARG A 249 18.71 16.70 -11.47
#